data_38c0010c9ed5dfb2762c908df3452b42
#
_entry.id   38c0010c9ed5dfb2762c908df3452b42
#
_cell.length_a   1.000
_cell.length_b   1.000
_cell.length_c   1.000
_cell.angle_alpha   90.00
_cell.angle_beta   90.00
_cell.angle_gamma   90.00
#
_symmetry.space_group_name_H-M   'P 1'
#
loop_
_entity.id
_entity.type
_entity.pdbx_description
1 polymer ?
#
loop_
_entity_poly.entity_id
_entity_poly.type
_entity_poly.pdbx_seq_one_letter_code
_entity_poly.pdbx_strand_id
1 'polypeptide(L)'
;MFIDCSKYAGKCACGREHTMETRAAVIEPGCLFEFEKYMAQFGVTGKRCALYGENSYAATADRHPRAEQKIVLDPTGLHANEISTAEVLAKLEGDVEGIVAVGSG
;
A
#
# COMPACT_ATOMS: atom_id res chain seq x y z
N MET A 1 6.62 7.81 14.03
CA MET A 1 7.79 6.91 14.14
C MET A 1 8.09 6.32 12.78
N PHE A 2 9.30 6.52 12.32
CA PHE A 2 9.80 5.93 11.07
C PHE A 2 10.66 4.71 11.39
N ILE A 3 10.34 3.58 10.79
CA ILE A 3 11.07 2.34 10.98
C ILE A 3 11.73 1.95 9.65
N ASP A 4 13.06 1.92 9.64
CA ASP A 4 13.80 1.37 8.51
C ASP A 4 13.77 -0.15 8.59
N CYS A 5 12.98 -0.77 7.72
CA CYS A 5 12.78 -2.22 7.75
C CYS A 5 13.97 -3.01 7.21
N SER A 6 14.91 -2.39 6.52
CA SER A 6 16.09 -3.08 6.00
C SER A 6 16.94 -3.72 7.09
N LYS A 7 16.89 -3.18 8.31
CA LYS A 7 17.59 -3.75 9.48
C LYS A 7 17.12 -5.12 9.91
N TYR A 8 15.95 -5.56 9.44
CA TYR A 8 15.41 -6.88 9.77
C TYR A 8 15.81 -7.97 8.76
N ALA A 9 16.48 -7.58 7.68
CA ALA A 9 17.03 -8.54 6.71
C ALA A 9 18.39 -9.07 7.19
N GLY A 10 18.78 -10.26 6.70
CA GLY A 10 20.06 -10.87 6.94
C GLY A 10 20.02 -11.98 7.98
N LYS A 11 21.19 -12.30 8.53
CA LYS A 11 21.32 -13.37 9.53
C LYS A 11 20.68 -13.00 10.84
N CYS A 12 19.93 -13.91 11.40
CA CYS A 12 19.21 -13.75 12.64
C CYS A 12 19.77 -14.67 13.74
N ALA A 13 19.63 -14.26 14.99
CA ALA A 13 19.95 -15.10 16.15
C ALA A 13 19.16 -16.41 16.18
N CYS A 14 18.05 -16.52 15.45
CA CYS A 14 17.27 -17.75 15.29
C CYS A 14 17.96 -18.81 14.41
N GLY A 15 19.12 -18.52 13.79
CA GLY A 15 19.87 -19.42 12.94
C GLY A 15 19.45 -19.39 11.46
N ARG A 16 18.53 -18.53 11.08
CA ARG A 16 18.07 -18.38 9.69
C ARG A 16 18.47 -17.04 9.12
N GLU A 17 18.59 -17.00 7.80
CA GLU A 17 18.70 -15.75 7.07
C GLU A 17 17.30 -15.28 6.65
N HIS A 18 16.97 -14.01 6.98
CA HIS A 18 15.70 -13.43 6.65
C HIS A 18 15.81 -12.47 5.47
N THR A 19 14.81 -12.50 4.60
CA THR A 19 14.64 -11.48 3.55
C THR A 19 13.57 -10.48 3.98
N MET A 20 13.77 -9.22 3.61
CA MET A 20 12.81 -8.15 3.92
C MET A 20 12.63 -7.27 2.69
N GLU A 21 11.47 -7.38 2.06
CA GLU A 21 11.12 -6.56 0.91
C GLU A 21 10.51 -5.23 1.31
N THR A 22 9.85 -5.17 2.46
CA THR A 22 9.33 -3.93 3.01
C THR A 22 10.48 -3.00 3.39
N ARG A 23 10.51 -1.81 2.81
CA ARG A 23 11.60 -0.86 3.04
C ARG A 23 11.43 -0.07 4.33
N ALA A 24 10.21 0.35 4.61
CA ALA A 24 9.94 1.18 5.78
C ALA A 24 8.51 1.02 6.28
N ALA A 25 8.31 1.34 7.55
CA ALA A 25 7.00 1.53 8.14
C ALA A 25 6.97 2.88 8.85
N VAL A 26 5.89 3.62 8.68
CA VAL A 26 5.69 4.92 9.31
C VAL A 26 4.43 4.85 10.16
N ILE A 27 4.57 5.08 11.45
CA ILE A 27 3.48 5.00 12.42
C ILE A 27 3.47 6.29 13.23
N GLU A 28 2.64 7.25 12.82
CA GLU A 28 2.46 8.50 13.54
C GLU A 28 1.17 9.19 13.12
N PRO A 29 0.57 10.01 14.00
CA PRO A 29 -0.61 10.77 13.64
C PRO A 29 -0.35 11.69 12.44
N GLY A 30 -1.25 11.68 11.46
CA GLY A 30 -1.18 12.55 10.30
C GLY A 30 -0.18 12.14 9.23
N CYS A 31 0.48 10.98 9.34
CA CYS A 31 1.48 10.55 8.36
C CYS A 31 0.91 10.39 6.95
N LEU A 32 -0.39 10.14 6.80
CA LEU A 32 -1.03 10.03 5.50
C LEU A 32 -1.02 11.36 4.72
N PHE A 33 -1.02 12.50 5.42
CA PHE A 33 -0.88 13.82 4.76
C PHE A 33 0.51 14.03 4.16
N GLU A 34 1.51 13.27 4.62
CA GLU A 34 2.89 13.32 4.11
C GLU A 34 3.20 12.19 3.12
N PHE A 35 2.16 11.53 2.61
CA PHE A 35 2.29 10.37 1.73
C PHE A 35 3.22 10.62 0.54
N GLU A 36 3.08 11.76 -0.14
CA GLU A 36 3.90 12.09 -1.31
C GLU A 36 5.39 12.23 -0.98
N LYS A 37 5.70 12.73 0.19
CA LYS A 37 7.09 12.83 0.69
C LYS A 37 7.72 11.44 0.78
N TYR A 38 7.00 10.47 1.34
CA TYR A 38 7.51 9.11 1.46
C TYR A 38 7.60 8.41 0.10
N MET A 39 6.63 8.64 -0.78
CA MET A 39 6.69 8.09 -2.12
C MET A 39 7.91 8.60 -2.89
N ALA A 40 8.20 9.88 -2.81
CA ALA A 40 9.37 10.47 -3.43
C ALA A 40 10.67 9.90 -2.84
N GLN A 41 10.71 9.73 -1.52
CA GLN A 41 11.87 9.17 -0.82
C GLN A 41 12.23 7.76 -1.31
N PHE A 42 11.21 6.96 -1.63
CA PHE A 42 11.42 5.58 -2.09
C PHE A 42 11.30 5.40 -3.60
N GLY A 43 11.24 6.49 -4.35
CA GLY A 43 11.26 6.45 -5.81
C GLY A 43 9.97 6.02 -6.48
N VAL A 44 8.84 6.03 -5.78
CA VAL A 44 7.52 5.67 -6.32
C VAL A 44 6.83 6.95 -6.80
N THR A 45 7.27 7.48 -7.93
CA THR A 45 6.83 8.79 -8.45
C THR A 45 6.03 8.73 -9.74
N GLY A 46 5.94 7.55 -10.37
CA GLY A 46 5.20 7.35 -11.62
C GLY A 46 3.71 7.12 -11.41
N LYS A 47 3.08 6.47 -12.37
CA LYS A 47 1.65 6.18 -12.33
C LYS A 47 1.32 5.20 -11.20
N ARG A 48 0.27 5.52 -10.45
CA ARG A 48 -0.21 4.71 -9.33
C ARG A 48 -1.67 4.36 -9.48
N CYS A 49 -2.05 3.21 -8.95
CA CYS A 49 -3.44 2.82 -8.74
C CYS A 49 -3.71 2.80 -7.24
N ALA A 50 -4.71 3.54 -6.79
CA ALA A 50 -5.17 3.49 -5.41
C ALA A 50 -6.29 2.46 -5.28
N LEU A 51 -6.16 1.57 -4.31
CA LEU A 51 -7.08 0.46 -4.06
C LEU A 51 -7.73 0.66 -2.69
N TYR A 52 -9.05 0.74 -2.68
CA TYR A 52 -9.84 0.96 -1.48
C TYR A 52 -10.93 -0.11 -1.33
N GLY A 53 -11.36 -0.35 -0.10
CA GLY A 53 -12.72 -0.80 0.16
C GLY A 53 -13.63 0.43 0.32
N GLU A 54 -14.94 0.27 0.23
CA GLU A 54 -15.88 1.40 0.36
C GLU A 54 -15.72 2.13 1.71
N ASN A 55 -15.52 1.36 2.79
CA ASN A 55 -15.35 1.93 4.13
C ASN A 55 -14.05 2.73 4.27
N SER A 56 -12.94 2.20 3.77
CA SER A 56 -11.66 2.91 3.83
C SER A 56 -11.65 4.13 2.92
N TYR A 57 -12.32 4.08 1.78
CA TYR A 57 -12.48 5.22 0.89
C TYR A 57 -13.22 6.38 1.58
N ALA A 58 -14.32 6.07 2.25
CA ALA A 58 -15.08 7.06 2.99
C ALA A 58 -14.31 7.63 4.19
N ALA A 59 -13.60 6.77 4.93
CA ALA A 59 -12.82 7.17 6.11
C ALA A 59 -11.66 8.10 5.77
N THR A 60 -11.14 8.04 4.55
CA THR A 60 -9.99 8.85 4.11
C THR A 60 -10.38 9.92 3.09
N ALA A 61 -11.65 10.33 3.04
CA ALA A 61 -12.19 11.22 2.02
C ALA A 61 -11.45 12.56 1.89
N ASP A 62 -10.88 13.08 2.99
CA ASP A 62 -10.16 14.35 3.05
C ASP A 62 -8.64 14.22 2.80
N ARG A 63 -8.14 13.01 2.57
CA ARG A 63 -6.71 12.74 2.48
C ARG A 63 -6.36 11.57 1.55
N HIS A 64 -7.10 11.43 0.46
CA HIS A 64 -6.79 10.39 -0.53
C HIS A 64 -5.41 10.61 -1.14
N PRO A 65 -4.55 9.57 -1.17
CA PRO A 65 -3.28 9.64 -1.89
C PRO A 65 -3.49 9.93 -3.37
N ARG A 66 -2.56 10.66 -3.98
CA ARG A 66 -2.60 10.90 -5.42
C ARG A 66 -2.44 9.60 -6.20
N ALA A 67 -3.33 9.34 -7.13
CA ALA A 67 -3.23 8.20 -8.02
C ALA A 67 -3.94 8.50 -9.35
N GLU A 68 -3.40 7.98 -10.44
CA GLU A 68 -3.98 8.11 -11.78
C GLU A 68 -5.20 7.22 -11.95
N GLN A 69 -5.23 6.11 -11.24
CA GLN A 69 -6.36 5.18 -11.22
C GLN A 69 -6.83 4.94 -9.79
N LYS A 70 -8.11 4.66 -9.66
CA LYS A 70 -8.73 4.37 -8.37
C LYS A 70 -9.68 3.19 -8.53
N ILE A 71 -9.56 2.21 -7.65
CA ILE A 71 -10.45 1.05 -7.59
C ILE A 71 -11.03 1.01 -6.18
N VAL A 72 -12.36 0.99 -6.08
CA VAL A 72 -13.08 0.85 -4.82
C VAL A 72 -13.85 -0.46 -4.86
N LEU A 73 -13.52 -1.36 -3.96
CA LEU A 73 -14.11 -2.70 -3.89
C LEU A 73 -15.27 -2.75 -2.89
N ASP A 74 -16.26 -3.59 -3.20
CA ASP A 74 -17.34 -3.90 -2.27
C ASP A 74 -16.74 -4.69 -1.09
N PRO A 75 -16.92 -4.23 0.17
CA PRO A 75 -16.35 -4.91 1.33
C PRO A 75 -17.06 -6.21 1.68
N THR A 76 -18.25 -6.46 1.15
CA THR A 76 -19.04 -7.66 1.47
C THR A 76 -18.33 -8.91 0.98
N GLY A 77 -17.88 -9.75 1.92
CA GLY A 77 -17.17 -10.98 1.60
C GLY A 77 -15.78 -10.79 0.99
N LEU A 78 -15.23 -9.57 1.08
CA LEU A 78 -13.92 -9.28 0.51
C LEU A 78 -12.81 -9.86 1.37
N HIS A 79 -11.98 -10.68 0.75
CA HIS A 79 -10.81 -11.29 1.35
C HIS A 79 -9.61 -11.17 0.43
N ALA A 80 -8.40 -11.23 0.97
CA ALA A 80 -7.16 -11.25 0.19
C ALA A 80 -6.96 -12.65 -0.42
N ASN A 81 -7.66 -12.95 -1.51
CA ASN A 81 -7.64 -14.23 -2.19
C ASN A 81 -7.63 -14.04 -3.71
N GLU A 82 -7.64 -15.15 -4.45
CA GLU A 82 -7.61 -15.15 -5.91
C GLU A 82 -8.83 -14.47 -6.54
N ILE A 83 -9.99 -14.46 -5.90
CA ILE A 83 -11.21 -13.83 -6.41
C ILE A 83 -11.03 -12.30 -6.39
N SER A 84 -10.61 -11.74 -5.27
CA SER A 84 -10.38 -10.30 -5.15
C SER A 84 -9.22 -9.83 -6.02
N THR A 85 -8.17 -10.65 -6.14
CA THR A 85 -7.04 -10.37 -7.04
C THR A 85 -7.50 -10.30 -8.49
N ALA A 86 -8.32 -11.25 -8.94
CA ALA A 86 -8.86 -11.24 -10.29
C ALA A 86 -9.76 -10.02 -10.55
N GLU A 87 -10.56 -9.60 -9.56
CA GLU A 87 -11.37 -8.39 -9.66
C GLU A 87 -10.53 -7.13 -9.86
N VAL A 88 -9.46 -6.99 -9.09
CA VAL A 88 -8.53 -5.86 -9.22
C VAL A 88 -7.86 -5.87 -10.58
N LEU A 89 -7.36 -7.01 -11.03
CA LEU A 89 -6.72 -7.13 -12.34
C LEU A 89 -7.66 -6.79 -13.49
N ALA A 90 -8.94 -7.17 -13.37
CA ALA A 90 -9.95 -6.84 -14.39
C ALA A 90 -10.25 -5.34 -14.47
N LYS A 91 -10.13 -4.61 -13.38
CA LYS A 91 -10.40 -3.17 -13.29
C LYS A 91 -9.18 -2.30 -13.57
N LEU A 92 -7.98 -2.86 -13.44
CA LEU A 92 -6.73 -2.12 -13.64
C LEU A 92 -6.52 -1.83 -15.13
N GLU A 93 -6.28 -0.56 -15.46
CA GLU A 93 -6.06 -0.11 -16.84
C GLU A 93 -4.61 0.26 -17.06
N GLY A 94 -3.95 -0.38 -18.03
CA GLY A 94 -2.57 -0.10 -18.41
C GLY A 94 -1.55 -0.44 -17.32
N ASP A 95 -0.35 0.08 -17.50
CA ASP A 95 0.75 -0.17 -16.57
C ASP A 95 0.78 0.88 -15.46
N VAL A 96 1.09 0.42 -14.24
CA VAL A 96 1.31 1.30 -13.09
C VAL A 96 2.62 0.94 -12.43
N GLU A 97 3.32 1.93 -11.87
CA GLU A 97 4.54 1.72 -11.11
C GLU A 97 4.28 1.25 -9.68
N GLY A 98 3.13 1.60 -9.15
CA GLY A 98 2.80 1.26 -7.77
C GLY A 98 1.32 1.11 -7.52
N ILE A 99 1.01 0.34 -6.50
CA ILE A 99 -0.34 0.19 -5.96
C ILE A 99 -0.34 0.71 -4.55
N VAL A 100 -1.29 1.58 -4.25
CA VAL A 100 -1.51 2.12 -2.91
C VAL A 100 -2.77 1.50 -2.35
N ALA A 101 -2.61 0.52 -1.48
CA ALA A 101 -3.75 -0.11 -0.82
C ALA A 101 -4.08 0.64 0.47
N VAL A 102 -5.33 1.04 0.61
CA VAL A 102 -5.84 1.76 1.78
C VAL A 102 -6.93 0.92 2.43
N GLY A 103 -6.64 0.42 3.60
CA GLY A 103 -7.59 -0.45 4.31
C GLY A 103 -7.09 -0.88 5.67
N SER A 104 -7.81 -1.81 6.27
CA SER A 104 -7.53 -2.34 7.60
C SER A 104 -6.72 -3.63 7.60
N GLY A 105 -6.24 -4.04 6.46
CA GLY A 105 -5.44 -5.27 6.34
C GLY A 105 -5.90 -6.23 5.30
#